data_05d4e3db66129b919ef538dbaa1e8490
#
_entry.id   05d4e3db66129b919ef538dbaa1e8490
#
_cell.length_a   1.000
_cell.length_b   1.000
_cell.length_c   1.000
_cell.angle_alpha   90.00
_cell.angle_beta   90.00
_cell.angle_gamma   90.00
#
_symmetry.space_group_name_H-M   'P 1'
#
loop_
_entity.id
_entity.type
_entity.pdbx_description
1 polymer ?
#
loop_
_entity_poly.entity_id
_entity_poly.type
_entity_poly.pdbx_seq_one_letter_code
_entity_poly.pdbx_strand_id
1 'polypeptide(L)'
;DLLIVNHENKTILPIDLKTSSHEEWDFPKSFVQWNYQIQARLYWRIIERNIKNDAYFKDFTLLDYLFIVVNRKTITPLVWNFDDTKTYGSIRMRRSDDSVISLEDPFDIGAELHEYLTHSHNVPISIRLNEPNSIVEFINKTC
;
A
#
# COMPACT_ATOMS: atom_id res chain seq x y z
N ASP A 1 -6.15 10.93 2.87
CA ASP A 1 -4.81 11.04 2.28
C ASP A 1 -4.36 12.51 2.36
N LEU A 2 -3.11 12.73 2.71
CA LEU A 2 -2.53 14.05 2.91
C LEU A 2 -1.11 14.09 2.35
N LEU A 3 -0.73 15.20 1.73
CA LEU A 3 0.65 15.50 1.37
C LEU A 3 1.11 16.72 2.16
N ILE A 4 2.16 16.56 2.96
CA ILE A 4 2.80 17.68 3.64
C ILE A 4 4.02 18.10 2.81
N VAL A 5 4.02 19.36 2.34
CA VAL A 5 5.10 19.93 1.57
C VAL A 5 5.89 20.90 2.45
N ASN A 6 7.17 20.58 2.64
CA ASN A 6 8.11 21.47 3.31
C ASN A 6 8.99 22.18 2.27
N HIS A 7 8.74 23.45 2.04
CA HIS A 7 9.44 24.24 1.04
C HIS A 7 10.89 24.60 1.43
N GLU A 8 11.15 24.73 2.70
CA GLU A 8 12.50 25.03 3.22
C GLU A 8 13.45 23.86 2.96
N ASN A 9 13.01 22.66 3.35
CA ASN A 9 13.82 21.44 3.23
C ASN A 9 13.62 20.73 1.88
N LYS A 10 12.72 21.24 1.04
CA LYS A 10 12.33 20.61 -0.23
C LYS A 10 11.95 19.14 -0.06
N THR A 11 11.05 18.85 0.88
CA THR A 11 10.58 17.50 1.12
C THR A 11 9.06 17.40 0.99
N ILE A 12 8.59 16.23 0.56
CA ILE A 12 7.17 15.90 0.47
C ILE A 12 6.96 14.62 1.27
N LEU A 13 6.02 14.67 2.23
CA LEU A 13 5.67 13.56 3.09
C LEU A 13 4.26 13.10 2.78
N PRO A 14 4.08 11.89 2.21
CA PRO A 14 2.77 11.30 2.00
C PRO A 14 2.26 10.65 3.28
N ILE A 15 1.02 10.91 3.62
CA ILE A 15 0.38 10.42 4.85
C ILE A 15 -1.01 9.89 4.52
N ASP A 16 -1.36 8.77 5.14
CA ASP A 16 -2.71 8.23 5.13
C ASP A 16 -3.26 8.15 6.55
N LEU A 17 -4.48 8.65 6.74
CA LEU A 17 -5.17 8.64 8.03
C LEU A 17 -6.08 7.42 8.10
N LYS A 18 -5.80 6.53 9.05
CA LYS A 18 -6.61 5.34 9.33
C LYS A 18 -7.34 5.49 10.66
N THR A 19 -8.61 5.14 10.67
CA THR A 19 -9.36 4.97 11.93
C THR A 19 -9.51 3.49 12.22
N SER A 20 -9.32 3.10 13.48
CA SER A 20 -9.41 1.72 13.92
C SER A 20 -10.34 1.58 15.12
N SER A 21 -11.01 0.42 15.21
CA SER A 21 -11.70 -0.02 16.43
C SER A 21 -10.81 -0.89 17.33
N HIS A 22 -9.67 -1.34 16.79
CA HIS A 22 -8.64 -2.07 17.52
C HIS A 22 -7.65 -1.09 18.15
N GLU A 23 -6.84 -1.60 19.07
CA GLU A 23 -5.77 -0.81 19.67
C GLU A 23 -4.76 -0.36 18.59
N GLU A 24 -4.16 0.80 18.77
CA GLU A 24 -3.28 1.42 17.76
C GLU A 24 -2.08 0.54 17.43
N TRP A 25 -1.53 -0.19 18.42
CA TRP A 25 -0.41 -1.12 18.25
C TRP A 25 -0.77 -2.41 17.49
N ASP A 26 -2.06 -2.71 17.32
CA ASP A 26 -2.52 -3.81 16.48
C ASP A 26 -2.56 -3.45 14.99
N PHE A 27 -2.18 -2.23 14.62
CA PHE A 27 -2.16 -1.77 13.24
C PHE A 27 -1.38 -2.69 12.28
N PRO A 28 -0.22 -3.31 12.65
CA PRO A 28 0.47 -4.26 11.78
C PRO A 28 -0.41 -5.42 11.30
N LYS A 29 -1.34 -5.90 12.15
CA LYS A 29 -2.31 -6.92 11.73
C LYS A 29 -3.26 -6.40 10.68
N SER A 30 -3.81 -5.20 10.89
CA SER A 30 -4.70 -4.53 9.93
C SER A 30 -3.96 -4.20 8.64
N PHE A 31 -2.69 -3.76 8.74
CA PHE A 31 -1.84 -3.45 7.59
C PHE A 31 -1.70 -4.65 6.64
N VAL A 32 -1.47 -5.84 7.20
CA VAL A 32 -1.39 -7.09 6.42
C VAL A 32 -2.77 -7.52 5.92
N GLN A 33 -3.76 -7.54 6.80
CA GLN A 33 -5.12 -8.01 6.48
C GLN A 33 -5.75 -7.22 5.33
N TRP A 34 -5.53 -5.91 5.30
CA TRP A 34 -6.13 -5.01 4.32
C TRP A 34 -5.16 -4.64 3.18
N ASN A 35 -3.98 -5.27 3.14
CA ASN A 35 -2.96 -5.00 2.12
C ASN A 35 -2.62 -3.51 1.96
N TYR A 36 -2.53 -2.76 3.06
CA TYR A 36 -2.26 -1.32 3.01
C TYR A 36 -0.91 -0.98 2.35
N GLN A 37 0.00 -1.94 2.28
CA GLN A 37 1.25 -1.81 1.54
C GLN A 37 1.01 -1.55 0.03
N ILE A 38 -0.06 -2.11 -0.55
CA ILE A 38 -0.41 -1.87 -1.97
C ILE A 38 -0.74 -0.40 -2.16
N GLN A 39 -1.59 0.17 -1.29
CA GLN A 39 -1.95 1.58 -1.33
C GLN A 39 -0.71 2.47 -1.18
N ALA A 40 0.10 2.23 -0.14
CA ALA A 40 1.28 3.04 0.15
C ALA A 40 2.29 3.04 -1.01
N ARG A 41 2.65 1.87 -1.52
CA ARG A 41 3.65 1.71 -2.60
C ARG A 41 3.14 2.24 -3.92
N LEU A 42 1.87 2.01 -4.26
CA LEU A 42 1.26 2.53 -5.47
C LEU A 42 1.19 4.06 -5.45
N TYR A 43 0.65 4.63 -4.37
CA TYR A 43 0.51 6.08 -4.25
C TYR A 43 1.86 6.78 -4.21
N TRP A 44 2.83 6.22 -3.49
CA TRP A 44 4.18 6.76 -3.44
C TRP A 44 4.80 6.86 -4.83
N ARG A 45 4.70 5.81 -5.66
CA ARG A 45 5.24 5.79 -7.02
C ARG A 45 4.51 6.74 -7.96
N ILE A 46 3.18 6.88 -7.80
CA ILE A 46 2.41 7.87 -8.56
C ILE A 46 2.88 9.29 -8.21
N ILE A 47 3.06 9.59 -6.93
CA ILE A 47 3.53 10.89 -6.46
C ILE A 47 4.96 11.14 -6.95
N GLU A 48 5.86 10.16 -6.81
CA GLU A 48 7.25 10.26 -7.30
C GLU A 48 7.31 10.60 -8.78
N ARG A 49 6.51 9.92 -9.60
CA ARG A 49 6.43 10.18 -11.05
C ARG A 49 5.94 11.60 -11.34
N ASN A 50 4.93 12.07 -10.62
CA ASN A 50 4.42 13.42 -10.80
C ASN A 50 5.44 14.47 -10.37
N ILE A 51 6.12 14.28 -9.24
CA ILE A 51 7.20 15.17 -8.77
C ILE A 51 8.30 15.29 -9.84
N LYS A 52 8.77 14.18 -10.39
CA LYS A 52 9.83 14.16 -11.41
C LYS A 52 9.46 14.91 -12.70
N ASN A 53 8.18 14.96 -13.04
CA ASN A 53 7.66 15.61 -14.22
C ASN A 53 7.21 17.07 -13.99
N ASP A 54 7.21 17.53 -12.74
CA ASP A 54 6.78 18.87 -12.38
C ASP A 54 7.99 19.80 -12.28
N ALA A 55 7.95 20.94 -12.99
CA ALA A 55 9.07 21.89 -13.05
C ALA A 55 9.42 22.50 -11.68
N TYR A 56 8.44 22.63 -10.79
CA TYR A 56 8.62 23.21 -9.46
C TYR A 56 9.07 22.18 -8.43
N PHE A 57 8.49 20.96 -8.47
CA PHE A 57 8.74 19.93 -7.47
C PHE A 57 9.86 18.95 -7.80
N LYS A 58 10.42 18.97 -9.00
CA LYS A 58 11.45 18.01 -9.45
C LYS A 58 12.67 17.87 -8.53
N ASP A 59 13.00 18.94 -7.78
CA ASP A 59 14.12 18.98 -6.84
C ASP A 59 13.72 18.64 -5.39
N PHE A 60 12.45 18.25 -5.17
CA PHE A 60 11.98 17.84 -3.86
C PHE A 60 12.24 16.36 -3.61
N THR A 61 12.57 16.01 -2.38
CA THR A 61 12.73 14.64 -1.92
C THR A 61 11.40 14.10 -1.41
N LEU A 62 10.91 13.02 -2.01
CA LEU A 62 9.76 12.29 -1.50
C LEU A 62 10.19 11.36 -0.36
N LEU A 63 9.61 11.57 0.81
CA LEU A 63 9.85 10.77 2.02
C LEU A 63 9.05 9.47 1.99
N ASP A 64 9.33 8.57 2.94
CA ASP A 64 8.60 7.31 3.09
C ASP A 64 7.14 7.57 3.48
N TYR A 65 6.28 6.62 3.18
CA TYR A 65 4.84 6.73 3.42
C TYR A 65 4.53 6.54 4.91
N LEU A 66 3.77 7.45 5.50
CA LEU A 66 3.32 7.36 6.89
C LEU A 66 1.84 6.97 6.97
N PHE A 67 1.53 6.18 8.00
CA PHE A 67 0.17 5.96 8.44
C PHE A 67 -0.04 6.62 9.80
N ILE A 68 -1.05 7.47 9.91
CA ILE A 68 -1.54 7.99 11.19
C ILE A 68 -2.77 7.17 11.57
N VAL A 69 -2.66 6.37 12.61
CA VAL A 69 -3.72 5.48 13.07
C VAL A 69 -4.37 6.06 14.31
N VAL A 70 -5.67 6.33 14.25
CA VAL A 70 -6.44 6.88 15.36
C VAL A 70 -7.43 5.83 15.85
N ASN A 71 -7.33 5.45 17.11
CA ASN A 71 -8.34 4.62 17.75
C ASN A 71 -9.60 5.46 18.03
N ARG A 72 -10.76 4.94 17.62
CA ARG A 72 -12.04 5.63 17.81
C ARG A 72 -12.47 5.79 19.27
N LYS A 73 -11.88 5.02 20.19
CA LYS A 73 -12.22 5.07 21.63
C LYS A 73 -11.30 5.99 22.41
N THR A 74 -9.98 5.88 22.18
CA THR A 74 -8.96 6.63 22.92
C THR A 74 -8.63 7.97 22.29
N ILE A 75 -8.91 8.12 20.98
CA ILE A 75 -8.59 9.32 20.17
C ILE A 75 -7.08 9.64 20.20
N THR A 76 -6.24 8.67 20.57
CA THR A 76 -4.79 8.82 20.60
C THR A 76 -4.20 8.38 19.26
N PRO A 77 -3.52 9.24 18.50
CA PRO A 77 -2.91 8.86 17.25
C PRO A 77 -1.56 8.17 17.50
N LEU A 78 -1.28 7.12 16.72
CA LEU A 78 0.06 6.56 16.53
C LEU A 78 0.51 6.77 15.09
N VAL A 79 1.79 7.05 14.93
CA VAL A 79 2.42 7.23 13.62
C VAL A 79 3.24 5.98 13.29
N TRP A 80 2.96 5.40 12.14
CA TRP A 80 3.65 4.25 11.61
C TRP A 80 4.37 4.62 10.33
N ASN A 81 5.70 4.48 10.31
CA ASN A 81 6.50 4.64 9.11
C ASN A 81 6.55 3.32 8.35
N PHE A 82 6.37 3.38 7.04
CA PHE A 82 6.51 2.20 6.18
C PHE A 82 7.82 2.28 5.40
N ASP A 83 8.88 1.70 5.95
CA ASP A 83 10.24 1.79 5.42
C ASP A 83 10.40 1.15 4.03
N ASP A 84 9.60 0.11 3.73
CA ASP A 84 9.63 -0.59 2.44
C ASP A 84 8.82 0.10 1.34
N THR A 85 8.37 1.33 1.53
CA THR A 85 7.58 2.08 0.55
C THR A 85 8.26 2.13 -0.82
N LYS A 86 9.57 2.32 -0.87
CA LYS A 86 10.39 2.46 -2.09
C LYS A 86 10.83 1.14 -2.69
N THR A 87 10.67 0.03 -1.96
CA THR A 87 11.15 -1.28 -2.39
C THR A 87 10.39 -1.76 -3.64
N TYR A 88 11.10 -2.24 -4.64
CA TYR A 88 10.55 -2.90 -5.82
C TYR A 88 10.50 -4.42 -5.60
N GLY A 89 9.52 -5.07 -6.24
CA GLY A 89 9.29 -6.50 -6.07
C GLY A 89 8.62 -6.84 -4.73
N SER A 90 8.54 -8.12 -4.43
CA SER A 90 7.93 -8.61 -3.19
C SER A 90 8.75 -8.23 -1.97
N ILE A 91 8.07 -7.85 -0.90
CA ILE A 91 8.68 -7.59 0.41
C ILE A 91 8.32 -8.71 1.39
N ARG A 92 9.20 -8.98 2.35
CA ARG A 92 8.98 -9.97 3.39
C ARG A 92 8.71 -9.29 4.72
N MET A 93 7.61 -9.68 5.35
CA MET A 93 7.21 -9.15 6.65
C MET A 93 7.12 -10.27 7.67
N ARG A 94 7.75 -10.08 8.84
CA ARG A 94 7.64 -10.99 9.96
C ARG A 94 6.42 -10.64 10.80
N ARG A 95 5.60 -11.62 11.11
CA ARG A 95 4.45 -11.48 12.00
C ARG A 95 4.87 -11.67 13.47
N SER A 96 3.97 -11.33 14.37
CA SER A 96 4.18 -11.51 15.83
C SER A 96 4.33 -12.97 16.27
N ASP A 97 3.89 -13.92 15.46
CA ASP A 97 4.05 -15.37 15.66
C ASP A 97 5.31 -15.92 14.99
N ASP A 98 6.26 -15.06 14.61
CA ASP A 98 7.50 -15.36 13.89
C ASP A 98 7.30 -15.91 12.46
N SER A 99 6.09 -16.09 12.00
CA SER A 99 5.84 -16.44 10.59
C SER A 99 6.25 -15.30 9.66
N VAL A 100 6.69 -15.65 8.45
CA VAL A 100 7.06 -14.67 7.42
C VAL A 100 6.02 -14.74 6.31
N ILE A 101 5.49 -13.59 5.95
CA ILE A 101 4.62 -13.44 4.79
C ILE A 101 5.35 -12.68 3.68
N SER A 102 5.02 -13.01 2.43
CA SER A 102 5.41 -12.23 1.25
C SER A 102 4.26 -11.31 0.88
N LEU A 103 4.58 -10.03 0.69
CA LEU A 103 3.64 -9.02 0.19
C LEU A 103 4.09 -8.64 -1.23
N GLU A 104 3.24 -8.87 -2.20
CA GLU A 104 3.58 -8.70 -3.62
C GLU A 104 3.66 -7.23 -4.01
N ASP A 105 4.40 -6.96 -5.09
CA ASP A 105 4.50 -5.61 -5.65
C ASP A 105 3.16 -5.21 -6.29
N PRO A 106 2.60 -4.02 -5.98
CA PRO A 106 1.35 -3.56 -6.58
C PRO A 106 1.41 -3.43 -8.11
N PHE A 107 2.59 -3.23 -8.70
CA PHE A 107 2.74 -3.16 -10.15
C PHE A 107 2.78 -4.54 -10.80
N ASP A 108 3.34 -5.55 -10.13
CA ASP A 108 3.29 -6.92 -10.59
C ASP A 108 1.84 -7.42 -10.58
N ILE A 109 1.09 -7.14 -9.50
CA ILE A 109 -0.35 -7.41 -9.42
C ILE A 109 -1.11 -6.68 -10.55
N GLY A 110 -0.78 -5.42 -10.79
CA GLY A 110 -1.40 -4.62 -11.85
C GLY A 110 -1.08 -5.15 -13.25
N ALA A 111 0.17 -5.60 -13.48
CA ALA A 111 0.59 -6.20 -14.74
C ALA A 111 -0.15 -7.52 -15.01
N GLU A 112 -0.25 -8.39 -14.00
CA GLU A 112 -1.02 -9.63 -14.09
C GLU A 112 -2.50 -9.37 -14.39
N LEU A 113 -3.10 -8.38 -13.72
CA LEU A 113 -4.49 -8.00 -13.96
C LEU A 113 -4.66 -7.47 -15.39
N HIS A 114 -3.72 -6.63 -15.86
CA HIS A 114 -3.74 -6.11 -17.23
C HIS A 114 -3.63 -7.24 -18.26
N GLU A 115 -2.69 -8.15 -18.07
CA GLU A 115 -2.53 -9.33 -18.94
C GLU A 115 -3.81 -10.18 -18.95
N TYR A 116 -4.39 -10.41 -17.80
CA TYR A 116 -5.65 -11.13 -17.67
C TYR A 116 -6.79 -10.45 -18.44
N LEU A 117 -6.94 -9.14 -18.31
CA LEU A 117 -8.01 -8.39 -18.97
C LEU A 117 -7.82 -8.29 -20.49
N THR A 118 -6.59 -8.28 -20.97
CA THR A 118 -6.26 -8.13 -22.39
C THR A 118 -6.14 -9.47 -23.14
N HIS A 119 -5.72 -10.52 -22.43
CA HIS A 119 -5.44 -11.84 -23.02
C HIS A 119 -6.30 -12.98 -22.43
N SER A 120 -7.41 -12.65 -21.83
CA SER A 120 -8.23 -13.50 -20.94
C SER A 120 -8.80 -14.78 -21.53
N HIS A 121 -8.51 -15.09 -22.80
CA HIS A 121 -9.07 -16.29 -23.45
C HIS A 121 -8.38 -17.60 -23.08
N ASN A 122 -7.23 -17.58 -22.39
CA ASN A 122 -6.40 -18.76 -22.22
C ASN A 122 -6.13 -19.20 -20.76
N VAL A 123 -6.51 -18.44 -19.76
CA VAL A 123 -6.34 -18.85 -18.35
C VAL A 123 -7.69 -19.03 -17.69
N PRO A 124 -8.07 -20.24 -17.32
CA PRO A 124 -9.35 -20.46 -16.64
C PRO A 124 -9.40 -19.67 -15.34
N ILE A 125 -10.34 -18.74 -15.24
CA ILE A 125 -10.67 -17.98 -14.02
C ILE A 125 -10.81 -18.92 -12.81
N SER A 126 -11.29 -20.14 -13.03
CA SER A 126 -11.48 -21.17 -12.01
C SER A 126 -10.20 -21.58 -11.26
N ILE A 127 -9.02 -21.42 -11.86
CA ILE A 127 -7.76 -21.79 -11.19
C ILE A 127 -7.37 -20.70 -10.17
N ARG A 128 -7.55 -19.41 -10.52
CA ARG A 128 -7.23 -18.29 -9.62
C ARG A 128 -8.33 -17.99 -8.60
N LEU A 129 -9.60 -18.32 -8.89
CA LEU A 129 -10.72 -18.18 -7.94
C LEU A 129 -10.60 -19.08 -6.72
N ASN A 130 -9.83 -20.17 -6.82
CA ASN A 130 -9.61 -21.12 -5.73
C ASN A 130 -8.36 -20.82 -4.90
N GLU A 131 -7.56 -19.81 -5.27
CA GLU A 131 -6.42 -19.37 -4.45
C GLU A 131 -6.91 -18.44 -3.33
N PRO A 132 -6.67 -18.79 -2.05
CA PRO A 132 -7.00 -17.91 -0.95
C PRO A 132 -6.23 -16.58 -1.10
N ASN A 133 -6.95 -15.47 -1.12
CA ASN A 133 -6.46 -14.10 -1.30
C ASN A 133 -6.29 -13.60 -2.75
N SER A 134 -6.91 -14.22 -3.74
CA SER A 134 -6.88 -13.66 -5.10
C SER A 134 -7.75 -12.40 -5.20
N ILE A 135 -7.30 -11.41 -5.97
CA ILE A 135 -8.06 -10.18 -6.30
C ILE A 135 -9.41 -10.53 -6.93
N VAL A 136 -9.48 -11.61 -7.68
CA VAL A 136 -10.69 -12.12 -8.33
C VAL A 136 -11.74 -12.57 -7.32
N GLU A 137 -11.33 -13.11 -6.18
CA GLU A 137 -12.24 -13.49 -5.09
C GLU A 137 -12.90 -12.26 -4.46
N PHE A 138 -12.16 -11.15 -4.36
CA PHE A 138 -12.69 -9.87 -3.87
C PHE A 138 -13.74 -9.28 -4.83
N ILE A 139 -13.49 -9.30 -6.14
CA ILE A 139 -14.40 -8.76 -7.16
C ILE A 139 -15.70 -9.57 -7.19
N ASN A 140 -15.63 -10.89 -7.06
CA ASN A 140 -16.83 -11.74 -7.10
C ASN A 140 -17.66 -11.73 -5.82
N LYS A 141 -17.11 -11.30 -4.69
CA LYS A 141 -17.86 -11.11 -3.43
C LYS A 141 -18.59 -9.78 -3.34
N THR A 142 -18.31 -8.85 -4.25
CA THR A 142 -18.89 -7.50 -4.29
C THR A 142 -19.94 -7.31 -5.40
N CYS A 143 -20.14 -8.28 -6.25
CA CYS A 143 -21.25 -8.41 -7.19
C CYS A 143 -22.25 -9.45 -6.73
#